data_e3a7a0844f40cd4b9179dbc0236209aa
#
_entry.id   e3a7a0844f40cd4b9179dbc0236209aa
#
_cell.length_a   1.000
_cell.length_b   1.000
_cell.length_c   1.000
_cell.angle_alpha   90.00
_cell.angle_beta   90.00
_cell.angle_gamma   90.00
#
_symmetry.space_group_name_H-M   'P 1'
#
loop_
_entity.id
_entity.type
_entity.pdbx_description
1 polymer ?
#
loop_
_entity_poly.entity_id
_entity_poly.type
_entity_poly.pdbx_seq_one_letter_code
_entity_poly.pdbx_strand_id
1 'polypeptide(L)'
;MIVKTLLAALVAGLIAGVFTTVAQSARVVPIILHAEEYEAKEPATEQPAATEGQQHSSLEQPATIGDILAAFSPITPAYAHEGEHEDEGGIMFGMSRFSGTLLANLVTGTGFSLLLTGISLLIGYPITLRNGVLWGACGWLAIHMLPAVGLPPELPGFPAADLHDRQIWWVATVLLSGAGLYLLVLRPEILAKIAGLAALAAPHIYGAPQPADISSPVPAVLGAEFAVAALATALASWIVLGLVSGYINDRFLKSA
;
A
#
# COMPACT_ATOMS: atom_id res chain seq x y z
N MET A 1 -14.29 13.83 23.40
CA MET A 1 -12.87 13.53 23.11
C MET A 1 -12.71 12.73 21.82
N ILE A 2 -13.32 11.55 21.65
CA ILE A 2 -13.17 10.68 20.48
C ILE A 2 -13.42 11.40 19.15
N VAL A 3 -14.52 12.16 19.03
CA VAL A 3 -14.85 12.90 17.80
C VAL A 3 -13.75 13.87 17.39
N LYS A 4 -13.18 14.62 18.34
CA LYS A 4 -12.07 15.55 18.06
C LYS A 4 -10.83 14.79 17.57
N THR A 5 -10.52 13.64 18.16
CA THR A 5 -9.40 12.79 17.76
C THR A 5 -9.59 12.24 16.34
N LEU A 6 -10.80 11.77 16.01
CA LEU A 6 -11.11 11.28 14.65
C LEU A 6 -11.05 12.40 13.61
N LEU A 7 -11.57 13.60 13.93
CA LEU A 7 -11.46 14.75 13.03
C LEU A 7 -9.99 15.17 12.84
N ALA A 8 -9.18 15.15 13.90
CA ALA A 8 -7.76 15.42 13.83
C ALA A 8 -7.03 14.42 12.90
N ALA A 9 -7.35 13.14 13.04
CA ALA A 9 -6.81 12.08 12.18
C ALA A 9 -7.23 12.29 10.71
N LEU A 10 -8.51 12.63 10.46
CA LEU A 10 -9.00 12.89 9.11
C LEU A 10 -8.23 14.05 8.46
N VAL A 11 -8.08 15.17 9.16
CA VAL A 11 -7.34 16.34 8.64
C VAL A 11 -5.88 16.00 8.37
N ALA A 12 -5.23 15.27 9.29
CA ALA A 12 -3.84 14.83 9.09
C ALA A 12 -3.68 13.92 7.88
N GLY A 13 -4.61 12.99 7.68
CA GLY A 13 -4.63 12.08 6.54
C GLY A 13 -4.83 12.80 5.21
N LEU A 14 -5.74 13.78 5.15
CA LEU A 14 -5.96 14.60 3.95
C LEU A 14 -4.71 15.39 3.58
N ILE A 15 -4.04 16.02 4.55
CA ILE A 15 -2.78 16.75 4.30
C ILE A 15 -1.70 15.81 3.78
N ALA A 16 -1.53 14.64 4.41
CA ALA A 16 -0.58 13.64 3.95
C ALA A 16 -0.92 13.12 2.54
N GLY A 17 -2.21 12.92 2.23
CA GLY A 17 -2.67 12.49 0.90
C GLY A 17 -2.33 13.48 -0.20
N VAL A 18 -2.55 14.78 0.04
CA VAL A 18 -2.12 15.84 -0.90
C VAL A 18 -0.61 15.81 -1.09
N PHE A 19 0.17 15.75 0.00
CA PHE A 19 1.62 15.65 -0.09
C PHE A 19 2.07 14.43 -0.91
N THR A 20 1.45 13.27 -0.65
CA THR A 20 1.74 12.02 -1.37
C THR A 20 1.50 12.18 -2.87
N THR A 21 0.38 12.81 -3.26
CA THR A 21 0.06 13.05 -4.68
C THR A 21 1.12 13.88 -5.37
N VAL A 22 1.54 14.98 -4.75
CA VAL A 22 2.59 15.85 -5.31
C VAL A 22 3.92 15.08 -5.43
N ALA A 23 4.31 14.34 -4.40
CA ALA A 23 5.56 13.59 -4.39
C ALA A 23 5.56 12.45 -5.43
N GLN A 24 4.44 11.72 -5.56
CA GLN A 24 4.28 10.66 -6.57
C GLN A 24 4.29 11.24 -7.99
N SER A 25 3.58 12.34 -8.24
CA SER A 25 3.55 12.99 -9.55
C SER A 25 4.95 13.45 -9.98
N ALA A 26 5.80 13.86 -9.03
CA ALA A 26 7.14 14.34 -9.32
C ALA A 26 8.18 13.22 -9.50
N ARG A 27 8.01 12.05 -8.86
CA ARG A 27 9.06 11.02 -8.78
C ARG A 27 8.64 9.65 -9.27
N VAL A 28 7.40 9.26 -9.07
CA VAL A 28 6.90 7.90 -9.35
C VAL A 28 6.24 7.84 -10.73
N VAL A 29 5.35 8.78 -11.02
CA VAL A 29 4.59 8.82 -12.28
C VAL A 29 5.51 8.84 -13.52
N PRO A 30 6.61 9.63 -13.59
CA PRO A 30 7.49 9.61 -14.75
C PRO A 30 8.10 8.23 -15.06
N ILE A 31 8.38 7.42 -14.01
CA ILE A 31 8.94 6.08 -14.18
C ILE A 31 7.86 5.13 -14.73
N ILE A 32 6.62 5.26 -14.26
CA ILE A 32 5.48 4.47 -14.77
C ILE A 32 5.26 4.77 -16.26
N LEU A 33 5.20 6.05 -16.63
CA LEU A 33 5.01 6.46 -18.03
C LEU A 33 6.13 5.92 -18.94
N HIS A 34 7.37 5.92 -18.44
CA HIS A 34 8.49 5.34 -19.17
C HIS A 34 8.37 3.82 -19.33
N ALA A 35 7.84 3.11 -18.33
CA ALA A 35 7.62 1.67 -18.43
C ALA A 35 6.49 1.33 -19.42
N GLU A 36 5.41 2.11 -19.45
CA GLU A 36 4.30 1.97 -20.41
C GLU A 36 4.79 2.07 -21.88
N GLU A 37 5.86 2.82 -22.18
CA GLU A 37 6.45 2.87 -23.53
C GLU A 37 7.07 1.53 -23.98
N TYR A 38 7.52 0.70 -23.04
CA TYR A 38 8.05 -0.63 -23.35
C TYR A 38 6.94 -1.62 -23.65
N GLU A 39 5.83 -1.57 -22.89
CA GLU A 39 4.65 -2.41 -23.13
C GLU A 39 4.02 -2.09 -24.50
N ALA A 40 3.89 -0.81 -24.86
CA ALA A 40 3.32 -0.38 -26.13
C ALA A 40 4.19 -0.79 -27.37
N LYS A 41 5.47 -1.13 -27.17
CA LYS A 41 6.38 -1.55 -28.26
C LYS A 41 6.38 -3.05 -28.50
N GLU A 42 5.83 -3.87 -27.61
CA GLU A 42 5.65 -5.30 -27.88
C GLU A 42 4.50 -5.47 -28.88
N PRO A 43 4.74 -6.15 -30.04
CA PRO A 43 3.63 -6.58 -30.86
C PRO A 43 2.78 -7.55 -30.03
N ALA A 44 1.46 -7.31 -30.03
CA ALA A 44 0.50 -8.18 -29.35
C ALA A 44 0.80 -9.65 -29.74
N THR A 45 1.53 -10.36 -28.88
CA THR A 45 1.68 -11.80 -29.01
C THR A 45 0.29 -12.34 -28.66
N GLU A 46 -0.38 -12.91 -29.69
CA GLU A 46 -1.69 -13.54 -29.55
C GLU A 46 -1.67 -14.44 -28.32
N GLN A 47 -2.22 -13.97 -27.22
CA GLN A 47 -2.64 -14.86 -26.14
C GLN A 47 -3.64 -15.83 -26.78
N PRO A 48 -3.45 -17.16 -26.64
CA PRO A 48 -4.44 -18.09 -27.14
C PRO A 48 -5.79 -17.70 -26.55
N ALA A 49 -6.75 -17.38 -27.43
CA ALA A 49 -8.10 -17.07 -27.06
C ALA A 49 -8.59 -18.11 -26.04
N ALA A 50 -8.82 -17.70 -24.81
CA ALA A 50 -9.46 -18.55 -23.82
C ALA A 50 -10.82 -18.92 -24.41
N THR A 51 -10.97 -20.21 -24.69
CA THR A 51 -12.15 -20.83 -25.28
C THR A 51 -13.39 -20.35 -24.53
N GLU A 52 -14.20 -19.55 -25.18
CA GLU A 52 -15.57 -19.28 -24.74
C GLU A 52 -16.29 -20.62 -24.63
N GLY A 53 -16.71 -20.98 -23.44
CA GLY A 53 -17.53 -22.15 -23.25
C GLY A 53 -17.62 -22.64 -21.83
N GLN A 54 -18.14 -21.84 -20.92
CA GLN A 54 -18.91 -22.38 -19.79
C GLN A 54 -19.94 -21.37 -19.32
N GLN A 55 -21.16 -21.50 -19.83
CA GLN A 55 -22.38 -21.04 -19.18
C GLN A 55 -22.47 -21.73 -17.81
N HIS A 56 -22.12 -21.02 -16.75
CA HIS A 56 -22.48 -21.46 -15.42
C HIS A 56 -23.91 -21.00 -15.10
N SER A 57 -24.81 -21.99 -15.11
CA SER A 57 -26.12 -21.91 -14.49
C SER A 57 -25.94 -21.57 -13.00
N SER A 58 -26.57 -20.49 -12.58
CA SER A 58 -26.69 -20.02 -11.22
C SER A 58 -27.36 -21.09 -10.34
N LEU A 59 -26.55 -21.70 -9.46
CA LEU A 59 -27.01 -22.29 -8.20
C LEU A 59 -26.40 -21.45 -7.09
N GLU A 60 -27.28 -20.82 -6.31
CA GLU A 60 -26.93 -20.06 -5.12
C GLU A 60 -26.15 -20.95 -4.14
N GLN A 61 -24.83 -20.72 -4.06
CA GLN A 61 -24.02 -21.24 -2.95
C GLN A 61 -23.92 -20.15 -1.87
N PRO A 62 -23.98 -20.51 -0.58
CA PRO A 62 -23.83 -19.54 0.49
C PRO A 62 -22.44 -18.92 0.44
N ALA A 63 -22.40 -17.58 0.53
CA ALA A 63 -21.18 -16.80 0.50
C ALA A 63 -20.14 -17.32 1.51
N THR A 64 -18.95 -17.60 1.04
CA THR A 64 -17.83 -18.03 1.88
C THR A 64 -17.13 -16.80 2.48
N ILE A 65 -16.33 -17.02 3.54
CA ILE A 65 -15.49 -15.95 4.14
C ILE A 65 -14.57 -15.33 3.07
N GLY A 66 -14.18 -16.09 2.05
CA GLY A 66 -13.41 -15.60 0.90
C GLY A 66 -14.17 -14.55 0.07
N ASP A 67 -15.47 -14.72 -0.13
CA ASP A 67 -16.31 -13.78 -0.88
C ASP A 67 -16.51 -12.47 -0.11
N ILE A 68 -16.56 -12.54 1.23
CA ILE A 68 -16.64 -11.36 2.09
C ILE A 68 -15.31 -10.57 2.05
N LEU A 69 -14.17 -11.26 2.09
CA LEU A 69 -12.86 -10.62 1.98
C LEU A 69 -12.63 -10.02 0.58
N ALA A 70 -13.11 -10.67 -0.48
CA ALA A 70 -13.06 -10.14 -1.85
C ALA A 70 -13.89 -8.86 -2.01
N ALA A 71 -15.05 -8.76 -1.33
CA ALA A 71 -15.89 -7.57 -1.33
C ALA A 71 -15.24 -6.36 -0.63
N PHE A 72 -14.29 -6.60 0.28
CA PHE A 72 -13.50 -5.56 0.95
C PHE A 72 -12.11 -5.33 0.31
N SER A 73 -11.79 -6.04 -0.78
CA SER A 73 -10.55 -5.80 -1.54
C SER A 73 -10.68 -4.50 -2.34
N PRO A 74 -9.86 -3.47 -2.07
CA PRO A 74 -9.88 -2.24 -2.88
C PRO A 74 -9.23 -2.43 -4.26
N ILE A 75 -8.90 -3.66 -4.62
CA ILE A 75 -8.24 -4.02 -5.88
C ILE A 75 -9.29 -4.67 -6.78
N THR A 76 -10.00 -3.86 -7.56
CA THR A 76 -10.65 -4.34 -8.77
C THR A 76 -9.55 -4.77 -9.75
N PRO A 77 -9.59 -5.98 -10.33
CA PRO A 77 -8.68 -6.32 -11.41
C PRO A 77 -8.87 -5.30 -12.52
N ALA A 78 -7.80 -4.61 -12.89
CA ALA A 78 -7.80 -3.74 -14.06
C ALA A 78 -7.85 -4.66 -15.28
N TYR A 79 -9.01 -4.80 -15.89
CA TYR A 79 -9.11 -5.36 -17.23
C TYR A 79 -8.53 -4.31 -18.18
N ALA A 80 -7.39 -4.61 -18.81
CA ALA A 80 -6.92 -3.86 -19.96
C ALA A 80 -7.92 -4.04 -21.08
N HIS A 81 -8.70 -3.01 -21.39
CA HIS A 81 -9.48 -2.95 -22.61
C HIS A 81 -8.51 -2.65 -23.76
N GLU A 82 -8.33 -3.64 -24.64
CA GLU A 82 -7.78 -3.42 -25.97
C GLU A 82 -8.71 -2.50 -26.75
N GLY A 83 -8.15 -1.47 -27.34
CA GLY A 83 -8.79 -0.80 -28.47
C GLY A 83 -8.96 0.71 -28.34
N GLU A 84 -8.15 1.40 -29.16
CA GLU A 84 -8.36 2.70 -29.79
C GLU A 84 -8.15 4.01 -29.01
N HIS A 85 -7.09 4.67 -29.43
CA HIS A 85 -6.89 6.12 -29.66
C HIS A 85 -7.38 7.16 -28.65
N GLU A 86 -6.37 7.89 -28.14
CA GLU A 86 -6.39 9.33 -27.88
C GLU A 86 -7.71 9.91 -27.33
N ASP A 87 -8.06 9.49 -26.13
CA ASP A 87 -8.71 10.35 -25.16
C ASP A 87 -8.16 9.97 -23.78
N GLU A 88 -7.74 10.95 -22.99
CA GLU A 88 -7.33 10.76 -21.59
C GLU A 88 -8.52 10.27 -20.75
N GLY A 89 -9.12 9.16 -21.17
CA GLY A 89 -10.22 8.47 -20.50
C GLY A 89 -9.73 7.94 -19.17
N GLY A 90 -10.00 8.69 -18.10
CA GLY A 90 -9.59 8.35 -16.76
C GLY A 90 -10.03 6.94 -16.38
N ILE A 91 -9.12 6.19 -15.78
CA ILE A 91 -9.23 4.80 -15.34
C ILE A 91 -10.40 4.58 -14.36
N MET A 92 -10.94 5.63 -13.76
CA MET A 92 -12.10 5.60 -12.87
C MET A 92 -13.04 6.78 -13.15
N PHE A 93 -14.30 6.49 -13.51
CA PHE A 93 -15.37 7.48 -13.63
C PHE A 93 -15.08 8.66 -14.58
N GLY A 94 -14.24 8.51 -15.60
CA GLY A 94 -13.88 9.59 -16.52
C GLY A 94 -12.97 10.68 -15.92
N MET A 95 -12.35 10.42 -14.75
CA MET A 95 -11.40 11.33 -14.13
C MET A 95 -10.02 11.24 -14.78
N SER A 96 -9.30 12.36 -14.84
CA SER A 96 -7.90 12.36 -15.27
C SER A 96 -7.02 11.50 -14.33
N ARG A 97 -5.88 11.00 -14.82
CA ARG A 97 -4.89 10.24 -14.03
C ARG A 97 -4.53 10.99 -12.72
N PHE A 98 -4.33 12.31 -12.81
CA PHE A 98 -4.00 13.13 -11.64
C PHE A 98 -5.13 13.16 -10.61
N SER A 99 -6.37 13.38 -11.03
CA SER A 99 -7.52 13.44 -10.10
C SER A 99 -7.83 12.08 -9.47
N GLY A 100 -7.67 10.99 -10.23
CA GLY A 100 -7.77 9.63 -9.70
C GLY A 100 -6.69 9.34 -8.64
N THR A 101 -5.44 9.69 -8.91
CA THR A 101 -4.32 9.57 -7.97
C THR A 101 -4.54 10.41 -6.71
N LEU A 102 -5.01 11.66 -6.87
CA LEU A 102 -5.34 12.52 -5.74
C LEU A 102 -6.42 11.91 -4.85
N LEU A 103 -7.52 11.45 -5.45
CA LEU A 103 -8.61 10.83 -4.69
C LEU A 103 -8.13 9.57 -3.95
N ALA A 104 -7.40 8.69 -4.62
CA ALA A 104 -6.83 7.49 -4.01
C ALA A 104 -5.91 7.83 -2.82
N ASN A 105 -5.04 8.83 -2.98
CA ASN A 105 -4.13 9.25 -1.92
C ASN A 105 -4.84 9.95 -0.74
N LEU A 106 -5.92 10.69 -1.00
CA LEU A 106 -6.73 11.28 0.08
C LEU A 106 -7.41 10.19 0.91
N VAL A 107 -7.99 9.17 0.25
CA VAL A 107 -8.62 8.04 0.93
C VAL A 107 -7.59 7.21 1.70
N THR A 108 -6.49 6.85 1.06
CA THR A 108 -5.42 6.04 1.66
C THR A 108 -4.74 6.78 2.83
N GLY A 109 -4.40 8.06 2.64
CA GLY A 109 -3.81 8.89 3.69
C GLY A 109 -4.72 9.03 4.90
N THR A 110 -6.03 9.21 4.67
CA THR A 110 -7.04 9.24 5.75
C THR A 110 -7.13 7.89 6.45
N GLY A 111 -7.16 6.79 5.70
CA GLY A 111 -7.18 5.43 6.24
C GLY A 111 -5.97 5.15 7.13
N PHE A 112 -4.77 5.47 6.68
CA PHE A 112 -3.54 5.29 7.47
C PHE A 112 -3.48 6.20 8.70
N SER A 113 -3.99 7.43 8.61
CA SER A 113 -4.09 8.33 9.75
C SER A 113 -5.04 7.78 10.83
N LEU A 114 -6.19 7.28 10.43
CA LEU A 114 -7.15 6.64 11.33
C LEU A 114 -6.57 5.36 11.95
N LEU A 115 -5.86 4.56 11.17
CA LEU A 115 -5.19 3.35 11.64
C LEU A 115 -4.13 3.68 12.70
N LEU A 116 -3.22 4.61 12.41
CA LEU A 116 -2.21 5.06 13.38
C LEU A 116 -2.85 5.59 14.66
N THR A 117 -3.89 6.43 14.51
CA THR A 117 -4.61 6.98 15.65
C THR A 117 -5.29 5.89 16.47
N GLY A 118 -5.93 4.92 15.81
CA GLY A 118 -6.54 3.76 16.47
C GLY A 118 -5.53 2.94 17.25
N ILE A 119 -4.38 2.61 16.64
CA ILE A 119 -3.29 1.90 17.31
C ILE A 119 -2.75 2.69 18.51
N SER A 120 -2.54 4.01 18.33
CA SER A 120 -2.08 4.90 19.40
C SER A 120 -3.02 4.89 20.61
N LEU A 121 -4.34 4.90 20.37
CA LEU A 121 -5.36 4.81 21.43
C LEU A 121 -5.37 3.44 22.10
N LEU A 122 -5.27 2.36 21.32
CA LEU A 122 -5.29 0.98 21.86
C LEU A 122 -4.10 0.69 22.76
N ILE A 123 -2.90 1.15 22.38
CA ILE A 123 -1.69 0.92 23.19
C ILE A 123 -1.47 2.00 24.26
N GLY A 124 -2.29 3.05 24.29
CA GLY A 124 -2.17 4.13 25.27
C GLY A 124 -0.90 5.00 25.10
N TYR A 125 -0.29 5.00 23.91
CA TYR A 125 0.91 5.80 23.59
C TYR A 125 0.58 6.90 22.59
N PRO A 126 0.32 8.14 23.03
CA PRO A 126 -0.19 9.19 22.18
C PRO A 126 0.84 9.65 21.13
N ILE A 127 0.35 9.92 19.91
CA ILE A 127 1.15 10.55 18.86
C ILE A 127 1.30 12.05 19.20
N THR A 128 2.53 12.51 19.30
CA THR A 128 2.91 13.89 19.57
C THR A 128 3.87 14.39 18.50
N LEU A 129 4.08 15.70 18.38
CA LEU A 129 5.08 16.23 17.46
C LEU A 129 6.48 15.67 17.74
N ARG A 130 6.79 15.38 19.01
CA ARG A 130 8.08 14.85 19.45
C ARG A 130 8.35 13.43 18.99
N ASN A 131 7.31 12.60 18.90
CA ASN A 131 7.42 11.20 18.49
C ASN A 131 6.75 10.89 17.15
N GLY A 132 6.21 11.88 16.47
CA GLY A 132 5.50 11.72 15.20
C GLY A 132 6.34 11.08 14.11
N VAL A 133 7.64 11.46 14.02
CA VAL A 133 8.58 10.81 13.09
C VAL A 133 8.72 9.32 13.38
N LEU A 134 8.82 8.92 14.66
CA LEU A 134 8.92 7.51 15.06
C LEU A 134 7.64 6.75 14.67
N TRP A 135 6.47 7.33 14.93
CA TRP A 135 5.18 6.74 14.54
C TRP A 135 5.08 6.54 13.03
N GLY A 136 5.44 7.59 12.25
CA GLY A 136 5.48 7.50 10.79
C GLY A 136 6.47 6.44 10.29
N ALA A 137 7.70 6.44 10.82
CA ALA A 137 8.71 5.46 10.44
C ALA A 137 8.28 4.01 10.76
N CYS A 138 7.69 3.76 11.93
CA CYS A 138 7.17 2.43 12.29
C CYS A 138 6.01 2.01 11.37
N GLY A 139 5.11 2.92 11.02
CA GLY A 139 4.02 2.66 10.08
C GLY A 139 4.55 2.30 8.69
N TRP A 140 5.51 3.07 8.17
CA TRP A 140 6.16 2.79 6.90
C TRP A 140 6.91 1.45 6.92
N LEU A 141 7.68 1.18 7.98
CA LEU A 141 8.38 -0.10 8.13
C LEU A 141 7.40 -1.28 8.10
N ALA A 142 6.31 -1.21 8.86
CA ALA A 142 5.36 -2.31 8.96
C ALA A 142 4.60 -2.57 7.66
N ILE A 143 4.17 -1.51 6.95
CA ILE A 143 3.21 -1.62 5.84
C ILE A 143 3.91 -1.63 4.48
N HIS A 144 5.06 -0.96 4.35
CA HIS A 144 5.76 -0.82 3.07
C HIS A 144 7.10 -1.53 3.06
N MET A 145 8.04 -1.14 3.93
CA MET A 145 9.43 -1.58 3.80
C MET A 145 9.62 -3.07 4.07
N LEU A 146 9.09 -3.59 5.18
CA LEU A 146 9.27 -4.99 5.52
C LEU A 146 8.58 -5.93 4.51
N PRO A 147 7.32 -5.69 4.11
CA PRO A 147 6.73 -6.46 3.01
C PRO A 147 7.50 -6.33 1.69
N ALA A 148 8.06 -5.17 1.37
CA ALA A 148 8.82 -4.95 0.14
C ALA A 148 10.13 -5.75 0.05
N VAL A 149 10.65 -6.27 1.16
CA VAL A 149 11.81 -7.19 1.14
C VAL A 149 11.51 -8.47 0.39
N GLY A 150 10.27 -8.96 0.45
CA GLY A 150 9.83 -10.16 -0.27
C GLY A 150 8.95 -9.87 -1.49
N LEU A 151 8.13 -8.83 -1.43
CA LEU A 151 7.26 -8.36 -2.51
C LEU A 151 7.53 -6.87 -2.77
N PRO A 152 8.58 -6.55 -3.53
CA PRO A 152 8.90 -5.16 -3.86
C PRO A 152 7.76 -4.53 -4.67
N PRO A 153 7.60 -3.19 -4.66
CA PRO A 153 6.72 -2.50 -5.59
C PRO A 153 7.06 -2.86 -7.04
N GLU A 154 6.06 -3.25 -7.79
CA GLU A 154 6.20 -3.72 -9.17
C GLU A 154 5.64 -2.66 -10.13
N LEU A 155 6.32 -2.47 -11.26
CA LEU A 155 5.81 -1.70 -12.40
C LEU A 155 4.80 -2.55 -13.19
N PRO A 156 3.89 -1.92 -13.95
CA PRO A 156 3.17 -2.60 -15.02
C PRO A 156 4.13 -3.37 -15.93
N GLY A 157 3.70 -4.51 -16.48
CA GLY A 157 4.54 -5.37 -17.33
C GLY A 157 5.56 -6.25 -16.59
N PHE A 158 5.69 -6.14 -15.25
CA PHE A 158 6.50 -7.07 -14.47
C PHE A 158 5.68 -8.32 -14.06
N PRO A 159 6.32 -9.51 -14.08
CA PRO A 159 5.66 -10.73 -13.66
C PRO A 159 5.36 -10.70 -12.16
N ALA A 160 4.18 -11.16 -11.79
CA ALA A 160 3.72 -11.22 -10.42
C ALA A 160 3.32 -12.65 -10.04
N ALA A 161 3.53 -13.02 -8.78
CA ALA A 161 3.02 -14.26 -8.22
C ALA A 161 1.48 -14.21 -8.09
N ASP A 162 0.86 -15.36 -7.80
CA ASP A 162 -0.58 -15.43 -7.57
C ASP A 162 -1.07 -14.38 -6.57
N LEU A 163 -2.15 -13.70 -6.92
CA LEU A 163 -2.65 -12.57 -6.14
C LEU A 163 -3.06 -12.97 -4.73
N HIS A 164 -3.72 -14.12 -4.57
CA HIS A 164 -4.20 -14.60 -3.28
C HIS A 164 -3.04 -14.91 -2.34
N ASP A 165 -2.00 -15.60 -2.84
CA ASP A 165 -0.80 -15.94 -2.07
C ASP A 165 -0.05 -14.68 -1.64
N ARG A 166 0.07 -13.69 -2.55
CA ARG A 166 0.69 -12.39 -2.25
C ARG A 166 -0.09 -11.64 -1.16
N GLN A 167 -1.41 -11.63 -1.22
CA GLN A 167 -2.26 -10.98 -0.23
C GLN A 167 -2.11 -11.62 1.16
N ILE A 168 -2.18 -12.95 1.23
CA ILE A 168 -2.01 -13.67 2.51
C ILE A 168 -0.63 -13.39 3.10
N TRP A 169 0.43 -13.53 2.30
CA TRP A 169 1.79 -13.30 2.76
C TRP A 169 1.99 -11.85 3.20
N TRP A 170 1.47 -10.88 2.43
CA TRP A 170 1.56 -9.47 2.75
C TRP A 170 0.85 -9.14 4.08
N VAL A 171 -0.39 -9.59 4.27
CA VAL A 171 -1.15 -9.36 5.51
C VAL A 171 -0.43 -9.97 6.71
N ALA A 172 0.04 -11.22 6.59
CA ALA A 172 0.80 -11.88 7.66
C ALA A 172 2.07 -11.09 7.99
N THR A 173 2.81 -10.62 6.98
CA THR A 173 4.02 -9.83 7.15
C THR A 173 3.73 -8.50 7.83
N VAL A 174 2.67 -7.78 7.45
CA VAL A 174 2.26 -6.51 8.09
C VAL A 174 1.92 -6.72 9.56
N LEU A 175 1.13 -7.75 9.88
CA LEU A 175 0.72 -8.04 11.27
C LEU A 175 1.92 -8.43 12.14
N LEU A 176 2.80 -9.30 11.63
CA LEU A 176 4.02 -9.70 12.34
C LEU A 176 4.99 -8.52 12.49
N SER A 177 5.10 -7.67 11.47
CA SER A 177 5.92 -6.46 11.52
C SER A 177 5.40 -5.46 12.54
N GLY A 178 4.10 -5.20 12.56
CA GLY A 178 3.49 -4.32 13.55
C GLY A 178 3.68 -4.83 14.97
N ALA A 179 3.43 -6.13 15.21
CA ALA A 179 3.66 -6.76 16.51
C ALA A 179 5.14 -6.74 16.90
N GLY A 180 6.04 -7.05 15.96
CA GLY A 180 7.49 -7.02 16.17
C GLY A 180 7.99 -5.64 16.55
N LEU A 181 7.58 -4.61 15.81
CA LEU A 181 7.93 -3.21 16.10
C LEU A 181 7.37 -2.76 17.46
N TYR A 182 6.14 -3.13 17.80
CA TYR A 182 5.58 -2.88 19.13
C TYR A 182 6.46 -3.47 20.25
N LEU A 183 6.87 -4.73 20.11
CA LEU A 183 7.72 -5.39 21.09
C LEU A 183 9.12 -4.75 21.19
N LEU A 184 9.70 -4.36 20.06
CA LEU A 184 11.02 -3.76 20.01
C LEU A 184 11.07 -2.34 20.57
N VAL A 185 10.05 -1.52 20.26
CA VAL A 185 10.05 -0.08 20.56
C VAL A 185 9.48 0.20 21.96
N LEU A 186 8.40 -0.50 22.33
CA LEU A 186 7.63 -0.16 23.53
C LEU A 186 7.86 -1.10 24.72
N ARG A 187 8.44 -2.28 24.49
CA ARG A 187 8.70 -3.23 25.59
C ARG A 187 10.17 -3.19 26.01
N PRO A 188 10.47 -2.99 27.30
CA PRO A 188 11.84 -2.95 27.80
C PRO A 188 12.49 -4.33 27.96
N GLU A 189 11.67 -5.40 28.11
CA GLU A 189 12.12 -6.74 28.43
C GLU A 189 12.92 -7.37 27.28
N ILE A 190 14.06 -7.98 27.57
CA ILE A 190 14.94 -8.60 26.55
C ILE A 190 14.23 -9.72 25.77
N LEU A 191 13.38 -10.52 26.45
CA LEU A 191 12.61 -11.56 25.79
C LEU A 191 11.60 -10.99 24.79
N ALA A 192 10.97 -9.86 25.10
CA ALA A 192 10.08 -9.17 24.18
C ALA A 192 10.84 -8.67 22.94
N LYS A 193 12.05 -8.16 23.12
CA LYS A 193 12.90 -7.74 22.00
C LYS A 193 13.33 -8.90 21.12
N ILE A 194 13.70 -10.03 21.71
CA ILE A 194 14.02 -11.27 20.97
C ILE A 194 12.79 -11.75 20.18
N ALA A 195 11.63 -11.81 20.84
CA ALA A 195 10.38 -12.18 20.18
C ALA A 195 10.01 -11.19 19.06
N GLY A 196 10.24 -9.88 19.27
CA GLY A 196 10.04 -8.86 18.26
C GLY A 196 10.91 -9.08 17.01
N LEU A 197 12.20 -9.34 17.20
CA LEU A 197 13.11 -9.68 16.09
C LEU A 197 12.70 -10.96 15.38
N ALA A 198 12.30 -11.99 16.12
CA ALA A 198 11.79 -13.24 15.54
C ALA A 198 10.52 -13.00 14.72
N ALA A 199 9.60 -12.17 15.20
CA ALA A 199 8.38 -11.82 14.46
C ALA A 199 8.68 -11.07 13.15
N LEU A 200 9.66 -10.15 13.14
CA LEU A 200 10.09 -9.46 11.93
C LEU A 200 10.76 -10.41 10.92
N ALA A 201 11.54 -11.37 11.40
CA ALA A 201 12.26 -12.31 10.54
C ALA A 201 11.38 -13.44 9.98
N ALA A 202 10.34 -13.84 10.71
CA ALA A 202 9.54 -15.03 10.39
C ALA A 202 8.98 -15.06 8.96
N PRO A 203 8.32 -14.02 8.43
CA PRO A 203 7.77 -14.05 7.07
C PRO A 203 8.87 -14.13 6.01
N HIS A 204 10.04 -13.56 6.27
CA HIS A 204 11.17 -13.59 5.33
C HIS A 204 11.89 -14.94 5.34
N ILE A 205 11.92 -15.62 6.49
CA ILE A 205 12.43 -17.00 6.58
C ILE A 205 11.47 -17.96 5.87
N TYR A 206 10.16 -17.74 5.99
CA TYR A 206 9.15 -18.51 5.27
C TYR A 206 9.28 -18.33 3.76
N GLY A 207 9.57 -17.12 3.30
CA GLY A 207 9.70 -16.75 1.90
C GLY A 207 8.41 -16.16 1.32
N ALA A 208 8.56 -15.16 0.47
CA ALA A 208 7.46 -14.57 -0.29
C ALA A 208 7.12 -15.44 -1.51
N PRO A 209 5.85 -15.46 -1.96
CA PRO A 209 5.48 -16.14 -3.19
C PRO A 209 6.18 -15.50 -4.39
N GLN A 210 6.64 -16.34 -5.32
CA GLN A 210 7.38 -15.93 -6.50
C GLN A 210 6.60 -16.28 -7.77
N PRO A 211 6.69 -15.47 -8.85
CA PRO A 211 6.12 -15.82 -10.13
C PRO A 211 6.84 -17.03 -10.74
N ALA A 212 6.10 -17.82 -11.53
CA ALA A 212 6.67 -18.98 -12.21
C ALA A 212 7.61 -18.60 -13.37
N ASP A 213 7.33 -17.45 -14.03
CA ASP A 213 8.15 -16.84 -15.07
C ASP A 213 8.54 -15.43 -14.60
N ILE A 214 9.81 -15.07 -14.76
CA ILE A 214 10.38 -13.77 -14.39
C ILE A 214 10.69 -12.90 -15.62
N SER A 215 10.30 -13.32 -16.81
CA SER A 215 10.50 -12.53 -18.03
C SER A 215 9.64 -11.26 -18.01
N SER A 216 10.20 -10.17 -18.51
CA SER A 216 9.51 -8.88 -18.62
C SER A 216 10.07 -8.10 -19.81
N PRO A 217 9.22 -7.40 -20.59
CA PRO A 217 9.66 -6.48 -21.64
C PRO A 217 10.32 -5.23 -21.05
N VAL A 218 9.98 -4.90 -19.81
CA VAL A 218 10.47 -3.70 -19.13
C VAL A 218 11.86 -3.94 -18.54
N PRO A 219 12.85 -3.05 -18.77
CA PRO A 219 14.18 -3.22 -18.21
C PRO A 219 14.19 -3.30 -16.67
N ALA A 220 14.92 -4.28 -16.12
CA ALA A 220 15.01 -4.49 -14.67
C ALA A 220 15.50 -3.25 -13.89
N VAL A 221 16.28 -2.38 -14.51
CA VAL A 221 16.74 -1.12 -13.91
C VAL A 221 15.58 -0.17 -13.62
N LEU A 222 14.57 -0.11 -14.51
CA LEU A 222 13.35 0.70 -14.27
C LEU A 222 12.54 0.15 -13.10
N GLY A 223 12.45 -1.17 -12.96
CA GLY A 223 11.82 -1.80 -11.80
C GLY A 223 12.51 -1.44 -10.48
N ALA A 224 13.85 -1.44 -10.47
CA ALA A 224 14.63 -1.04 -9.30
C ALA A 224 14.44 0.47 -8.98
N GLU A 225 14.47 1.34 -9.98
CA GLU A 225 14.23 2.79 -9.81
C GLU A 225 12.82 3.05 -9.27
N PHE A 226 11.82 2.35 -9.81
CA PHE A 226 10.43 2.45 -9.32
C PHE A 226 10.30 2.01 -7.87
N ALA A 227 10.87 0.85 -7.51
CA ALA A 227 10.82 0.35 -6.13
C ALA A 227 11.44 1.35 -5.15
N VAL A 228 12.59 1.91 -5.49
CA VAL A 228 13.26 2.92 -4.65
C VAL A 228 12.43 4.21 -4.58
N ALA A 229 11.93 4.72 -5.70
CA ALA A 229 11.12 5.94 -5.75
C ALA A 229 9.81 5.77 -4.97
N ALA A 230 9.12 4.64 -5.14
CA ALA A 230 7.88 4.32 -4.45
C ALA A 230 8.09 4.22 -2.93
N LEU A 231 9.09 3.48 -2.47
CA LEU A 231 9.40 3.32 -1.04
C LEU A 231 9.86 4.63 -0.39
N ALA A 232 10.70 5.41 -1.08
CA ALA A 232 11.15 6.72 -0.57
C ALA A 232 10.00 7.72 -0.47
N THR A 233 9.12 7.77 -1.47
CA THR A 233 7.92 8.62 -1.46
C THR A 233 6.97 8.19 -0.35
N ALA A 234 6.75 6.90 -0.18
CA ALA A 234 5.97 6.37 0.93
C ALA A 234 6.55 6.74 2.28
N LEU A 235 7.88 6.62 2.49
CA LEU A 235 8.55 7.04 3.73
C LEU A 235 8.28 8.52 4.03
N ALA A 236 8.51 9.39 3.04
CA ALA A 236 8.27 10.83 3.20
C ALA A 236 6.80 11.11 3.60
N SER A 237 5.85 10.43 2.96
CA SER A 237 4.41 10.56 3.24
C SER A 237 4.07 10.11 4.67
N TRP A 238 4.62 9.00 5.13
CA TRP A 238 4.43 8.52 6.49
C TRP A 238 5.06 9.44 7.55
N ILE A 239 6.23 10.02 7.27
CA ILE A 239 6.85 11.01 8.16
C ILE A 239 5.97 12.26 8.25
N VAL A 240 5.47 12.76 7.12
CA VAL A 240 4.52 13.90 7.10
C VAL A 240 3.26 13.56 7.89
N LEU A 241 2.69 12.38 7.67
CA LEU A 241 1.51 11.91 8.39
C LEU A 241 1.73 11.90 9.90
N GLY A 242 2.83 11.32 10.37
CA GLY A 242 3.17 11.27 11.80
C GLY A 242 3.41 12.65 12.41
N LEU A 243 4.12 13.52 11.72
CA LEU A 243 4.38 14.90 12.17
C LEU A 243 3.10 15.73 12.24
N VAL A 244 2.27 15.69 11.20
CA VAL A 244 1.01 16.44 11.15
C VAL A 244 0.04 15.93 12.21
N SER A 245 -0.10 14.61 12.37
CA SER A 245 -0.90 14.00 13.44
C SER A 245 -0.43 14.45 14.82
N GLY A 246 0.90 14.40 15.05
CA GLY A 246 1.50 14.84 16.31
C GLY A 246 1.27 16.33 16.58
N TYR A 247 1.45 17.18 15.57
CA TYR A 247 1.21 18.63 15.68
C TYR A 247 -0.25 18.95 16.04
N ILE A 248 -1.19 18.32 15.34
CA ILE A 248 -2.62 18.54 15.57
C ILE A 248 -3.01 18.07 16.99
N ASN A 249 -2.52 16.90 17.41
CA ASN A 249 -2.77 16.37 18.74
C ASN A 249 -2.22 17.30 19.83
N ASP A 250 -0.99 17.75 19.70
CA ASP A 250 -0.36 18.65 20.68
C ASP A 250 -1.05 20.03 20.75
N ARG A 251 -1.53 20.53 19.62
CA ARG A 251 -2.12 21.88 19.55
C ARG A 251 -3.59 21.91 19.97
N PHE A 252 -4.37 20.89 19.59
CA PHE A 252 -5.82 20.95 19.69
C PHE A 252 -6.45 19.94 20.66
N LEU A 253 -5.75 18.86 21.02
CA LEU A 253 -6.28 17.83 21.90
C LEU A 253 -5.77 17.96 23.34
N LYS A 254 -4.55 18.47 23.57
CA LYS A 254 -4.01 18.72 24.91
C LYS A 254 -4.59 19.94 25.59
N SER A 255 -5.26 20.83 24.84
CA SER A 255 -5.88 22.06 25.35
C SER A 255 -7.33 21.86 25.83
N ALA A 256 -7.81 20.65 25.87
CA ALA A 256 -9.15 20.24 26.29
C ALA A 256 -9.07 19.20 27.41
#